data_edef8225cf1ac11dcd58de936341c19b
#
_entry.id   edef8225cf1ac11dcd58de936341c19b
#
_cell.length_a   1.000
_cell.length_b   1.000
_cell.length_c   1.000
_cell.angle_alpha   90.00
_cell.angle_beta   90.00
_cell.angle_gamma   90.00
#
_symmetry.space_group_name_H-M   'P 1'
#
loop_
_entity.id
_entity.type
_entity.pdbx_description
1 polymer ?
#
loop_
_entity_poly.entity_id
_entity_poly.type
_entity_poly.pdbx_seq_one_letter_code
_entity_poly.pdbx_strand_id
1 'polypeptide(L)'
;MPEGIAAAEQALANGDLKEAEELGRAALRDDDSLAARLTLAQALAWQGRGRDADVVLAEVDPAALSEPELMAWALPTAANQFWMLNEPERATAFLRTTRGRVTSAPAGATLDALLGTFAMNAGSPQRAMELASQVLASPDADQQAIGWAAAAAALCNARMGTFADVDELAGRAIAAGHPGLLRFTSGFGQTTALVMSGELDRAESLARELVDAAQEQQPSHAIGQLLLADVLIARGDIDASVPVLEAAAVALAPTGYSWGPLAWMLLAQALAQLGRVSDAGRMLARAESKHGLKSMLFAPELALARAWTSAARRDGPGAINAAREAARAAERGGQSAVAVRALIDAVRLGDIRAAEFIERLGVDGVIGRMALDYARAFTAGDASGLAASSAAFGDIGMRGVAVDAAAQAESARGG
;
A
#
# COMPACT_ATOMS: atom_id res chain seq x y z
N MET A 1 -2.19 -30.86 22.48
CA MET A 1 -1.12 -30.56 21.52
C MET A 1 0.21 -31.06 22.10
N PRO A 2 1.11 -31.63 21.30
CA PRO A 2 2.44 -31.97 21.78
C PRO A 2 3.12 -30.70 22.34
N GLU A 3 3.80 -30.79 23.47
CA GLU A 3 4.46 -29.66 24.13
C GLU A 3 5.40 -28.86 23.21
N GLY A 4 6.03 -29.54 22.25
CA GLY A 4 6.93 -28.94 21.28
C GLY A 4 6.28 -27.96 20.29
N ILE A 5 5.02 -28.22 19.84
CA ILE A 5 4.30 -27.32 18.94
C ILE A 5 3.88 -26.06 19.69
N ALA A 6 3.33 -26.20 20.91
CA ALA A 6 2.94 -25.06 21.72
C ALA A 6 4.13 -24.13 22.05
N ALA A 7 5.31 -24.71 22.29
CA ALA A 7 6.53 -23.93 22.50
C ALA A 7 6.97 -23.18 21.22
N ALA A 8 6.87 -23.81 20.05
CA ALA A 8 7.19 -23.17 18.77
C ALA A 8 6.21 -22.02 18.44
N GLU A 9 4.92 -22.21 18.69
CA GLU A 9 3.89 -21.17 18.54
C GLU A 9 4.13 -19.98 19.49
N GLN A 10 4.53 -20.27 20.74
CA GLN A 10 4.86 -19.23 21.70
C GLN A 10 6.11 -18.43 21.28
N ALA A 11 7.15 -19.10 20.78
CA ALA A 11 8.35 -18.44 20.24
C ALA A 11 7.99 -17.55 19.04
N LEU A 12 7.12 -18.03 18.13
CA LEU A 12 6.57 -17.23 17.02
C LEU A 12 5.82 -15.98 17.51
N ALA A 13 4.96 -16.15 18.52
CA ALA A 13 4.20 -15.04 19.09
C ALA A 13 5.10 -14.00 19.76
N ASN A 14 6.23 -14.43 20.33
CA ASN A 14 7.25 -13.54 20.92
C ASN A 14 8.16 -12.90 19.86
N GLY A 15 8.08 -13.31 18.59
CA GLY A 15 8.95 -12.83 17.52
C GLY A 15 10.33 -13.51 17.48
N ASP A 16 10.53 -14.59 18.24
CA ASP A 16 11.78 -15.33 18.27
C ASP A 16 11.83 -16.38 17.16
N LEU A 17 12.01 -15.87 15.93
CA LEU A 17 11.84 -16.64 14.70
C LEU A 17 12.82 -17.79 14.56
N LYS A 18 14.04 -17.66 15.12
CA LYS A 18 15.04 -18.74 15.10
C LYS A 18 14.66 -19.87 16.04
N GLU A 19 14.27 -19.53 17.25
CA GLU A 19 13.78 -20.52 18.23
C GLU A 19 12.51 -21.20 17.72
N ALA A 20 11.57 -20.44 17.12
CA ALA A 20 10.38 -20.99 16.51
C ALA A 20 10.71 -21.98 15.37
N GLU A 21 11.73 -21.71 14.54
CA GLU A 21 12.21 -22.62 13.51
C GLU A 21 12.80 -23.91 14.12
N GLU A 22 13.67 -23.78 15.12
CA GLU A 22 14.33 -24.92 15.76
C GLU A 22 13.30 -25.85 16.43
N LEU A 23 12.38 -25.27 17.20
CA LEU A 23 11.29 -26.00 17.85
C LEU A 23 10.31 -26.60 16.82
N GLY A 24 9.96 -25.87 15.79
CA GLY A 24 9.09 -26.36 14.71
C GLY A 24 9.71 -27.54 13.96
N ARG A 25 11.02 -27.50 13.67
CA ARG A 25 11.76 -28.63 13.07
C ARG A 25 11.85 -29.84 14.03
N ALA A 26 11.98 -29.60 15.33
CA ALA A 26 11.97 -30.67 16.32
C ALA A 26 10.57 -31.32 16.39
N ALA A 27 9.52 -30.51 16.50
CA ALA A 27 8.15 -30.98 16.51
C ALA A 27 7.80 -31.80 15.26
N LEU A 28 8.26 -31.36 14.09
CA LEU A 28 8.02 -32.08 12.83
C LEU A 28 8.75 -33.43 12.73
N ARG A 29 9.91 -33.58 13.39
CA ARG A 29 10.59 -34.89 13.48
C ARG A 29 9.89 -35.88 14.40
N ASP A 30 9.24 -35.35 15.46
CA ASP A 30 8.56 -36.19 16.45
C ASP A 30 7.14 -36.56 16.00
N ASP A 31 6.46 -35.63 15.31
CA ASP A 31 5.09 -35.81 14.84
C ASP A 31 4.92 -35.02 13.51
N ASP A 32 4.79 -35.74 12.41
CA ASP A 32 4.55 -35.17 11.07
C ASP A 32 3.11 -34.64 10.93
N SER A 33 2.75 -33.69 11.80
CA SER A 33 1.42 -33.11 11.85
C SER A 33 1.34 -31.82 11.01
N LEU A 34 0.12 -31.52 10.52
CA LEU A 34 -0.16 -30.27 9.82
C LEU A 34 0.22 -29.04 10.66
N ALA A 35 -0.08 -29.06 11.98
CA ALA A 35 0.23 -27.95 12.87
C ALA A 35 1.74 -27.66 12.94
N ALA A 36 2.59 -28.72 13.08
CA ALA A 36 4.04 -28.54 13.09
C ALA A 36 4.56 -27.96 11.76
N ARG A 37 4.01 -28.43 10.62
CA ARG A 37 4.37 -27.89 9.29
C ARG A 37 3.98 -26.43 9.15
N LEU A 38 2.78 -26.03 9.56
CA LEU A 38 2.30 -24.66 9.47
C LEU A 38 3.15 -23.71 10.33
N THR A 39 3.45 -24.10 11.57
CA THR A 39 4.29 -23.31 12.49
C THR A 39 5.70 -23.13 11.93
N LEU A 40 6.32 -24.22 11.44
CA LEU A 40 7.64 -24.14 10.80
C LEU A 40 7.63 -23.26 9.54
N ALA A 41 6.64 -23.44 8.66
CA ALA A 41 6.52 -22.64 7.44
C ALA A 41 6.34 -21.16 7.74
N GLN A 42 5.56 -20.82 8.76
CA GLN A 42 5.38 -19.44 9.20
C GLN A 42 6.67 -18.83 9.75
N ALA A 43 7.42 -19.57 10.59
CA ALA A 43 8.72 -19.14 11.09
C ALA A 43 9.71 -18.85 9.94
N LEU A 44 9.77 -19.73 8.94
CA LEU A 44 10.60 -19.57 7.76
C LEU A 44 10.18 -18.36 6.90
N ALA A 45 8.88 -18.22 6.65
CA ALA A 45 8.36 -17.11 5.85
C ALA A 45 8.67 -15.74 6.51
N TRP A 46 8.50 -15.63 7.82
CA TRP A 46 8.79 -14.39 8.55
C TRP A 46 10.28 -14.06 8.66
N GLN A 47 11.14 -15.06 8.49
CA GLN A 47 12.59 -14.85 8.30
C GLN A 47 12.96 -14.43 6.86
N GLY A 48 11.99 -14.25 5.95
CA GLY A 48 12.22 -13.96 4.54
C GLY A 48 12.62 -15.19 3.70
N ARG A 49 12.51 -16.39 4.26
CA ARG A 49 12.86 -17.67 3.62
C ARG A 49 11.62 -18.34 2.99
N GLY A 50 10.91 -17.58 2.17
CA GLY A 50 9.66 -18.03 1.55
C GLY A 50 9.80 -19.31 0.71
N ARG A 51 10.96 -19.56 0.06
CA ARG A 51 11.20 -20.81 -0.68
C ARG A 51 11.26 -22.02 0.24
N ASP A 52 11.91 -21.91 1.38
CA ASP A 52 11.98 -22.99 2.36
C ASP A 52 10.60 -23.26 2.96
N ALA A 53 9.83 -22.22 3.21
CA ALA A 53 8.43 -22.34 3.65
C ALA A 53 7.56 -23.05 2.58
N ASP A 54 7.73 -22.71 1.29
CA ASP A 54 6.99 -23.35 0.18
C ASP A 54 7.30 -24.85 0.09
N VAL A 55 8.55 -25.26 0.32
CA VAL A 55 8.94 -26.68 0.36
C VAL A 55 8.20 -27.41 1.47
N VAL A 56 8.19 -26.87 2.70
CA VAL A 56 7.49 -27.46 3.85
C VAL A 56 6.00 -27.58 3.60
N LEU A 57 5.37 -26.55 3.02
CA LEU A 57 3.93 -26.53 2.72
C LEU A 57 3.55 -27.48 1.57
N ALA A 58 4.44 -27.67 0.59
CA ALA A 58 4.21 -28.54 -0.54
C ALA A 58 4.20 -30.05 -0.21
N GLU A 59 4.73 -30.44 0.95
CA GLU A 59 4.70 -31.84 1.42
C GLU A 59 3.34 -32.26 1.98
N VAL A 60 2.41 -31.32 2.16
CA VAL A 60 1.04 -31.61 2.64
C VAL A 60 0.21 -32.16 1.48
N ASP A 61 -0.41 -33.33 1.68
CA ASP A 61 -1.42 -33.83 0.75
C ASP A 61 -2.79 -33.17 1.00
N PRO A 62 -3.21 -32.24 0.15
CA PRO A 62 -4.46 -31.55 0.36
C PRO A 62 -5.70 -32.45 0.22
N ALA A 63 -5.58 -33.63 -0.39
CA ALA A 63 -6.70 -34.55 -0.54
C ALA A 63 -7.06 -35.25 0.78
N ALA A 64 -6.10 -35.34 1.70
CA ALA A 64 -6.29 -35.95 3.01
C ALA A 64 -6.87 -34.97 4.06
N LEU A 65 -6.96 -33.67 3.75
CA LEU A 65 -7.39 -32.63 4.70
C LEU A 65 -8.92 -32.50 4.78
N SER A 66 -9.42 -32.35 6.00
CA SER A 66 -10.76 -31.79 6.24
C SER A 66 -10.85 -30.34 5.75
N GLU A 67 -12.05 -29.80 5.56
CA GLU A 67 -12.21 -28.42 5.09
C GLU A 67 -11.56 -27.37 6.04
N PRO A 68 -11.68 -27.45 7.39
CA PRO A 68 -10.94 -26.56 8.29
C PRO A 68 -9.41 -26.67 8.15
N GLU A 69 -8.87 -27.88 8.02
CA GLU A 69 -7.43 -28.11 7.80
C GLU A 69 -6.98 -27.60 6.44
N LEU A 70 -7.80 -27.79 5.40
CA LEU A 70 -7.56 -27.23 4.07
C LEU A 70 -7.45 -25.71 4.11
N MET A 71 -8.34 -25.04 4.84
CA MET A 71 -8.28 -23.59 5.02
C MET A 71 -7.02 -23.16 5.81
N ALA A 72 -6.71 -23.84 6.91
CA ALA A 72 -5.53 -23.55 7.73
C ALA A 72 -4.22 -23.68 6.92
N TRP A 73 -4.17 -24.61 5.97
CA TRP A 73 -3.02 -24.79 5.07
C TRP A 73 -3.04 -23.84 3.87
N ALA A 74 -4.20 -23.62 3.26
CA ALA A 74 -4.30 -22.87 2.00
C ALA A 74 -4.00 -21.37 2.17
N LEU A 75 -4.46 -20.77 3.26
CA LEU A 75 -4.26 -19.33 3.48
C LEU A 75 -2.77 -18.95 3.60
N PRO A 76 -1.95 -19.57 4.47
CA PRO A 76 -0.52 -19.28 4.54
C PRO A 76 0.25 -19.71 3.28
N THR A 77 -0.18 -20.79 2.61
CA THR A 77 0.42 -21.21 1.32
C THR A 77 0.24 -20.13 0.27
N ALA A 78 -0.98 -19.64 0.07
CA ALA A 78 -1.26 -18.58 -0.89
C ALA A 78 -0.55 -17.27 -0.52
N ALA A 79 -0.54 -16.90 0.77
CA ALA A 79 0.16 -15.73 1.27
C ALA A 79 1.68 -15.80 0.99
N ASN A 80 2.30 -16.96 1.23
CA ASN A 80 3.71 -17.18 0.94
C ASN A 80 4.01 -17.05 -0.56
N GLN A 81 3.19 -17.69 -1.41
CA GLN A 81 3.33 -17.59 -2.87
C GLN A 81 3.19 -16.14 -3.35
N PHE A 82 2.20 -15.42 -2.86
CA PHE A 82 1.94 -14.04 -3.28
C PHE A 82 3.05 -13.08 -2.84
N TRP A 83 3.31 -13.00 -1.53
CA TRP A 83 4.20 -11.97 -0.98
C TRP A 83 5.66 -12.39 -0.90
N MET A 84 5.97 -13.61 -0.44
CA MET A 84 7.36 -14.02 -0.22
C MET A 84 8.02 -14.49 -1.52
N LEU A 85 7.32 -15.28 -2.33
CA LEU A 85 7.84 -15.77 -3.62
C LEU A 85 7.67 -14.75 -4.75
N ASN A 86 6.81 -13.73 -4.59
CA ASN A 86 6.44 -12.79 -5.65
C ASN A 86 5.84 -13.49 -6.88
N GLU A 87 4.95 -14.46 -6.62
CA GLU A 87 4.25 -15.28 -7.63
C GLU A 87 2.71 -15.08 -7.55
N PRO A 88 2.18 -13.84 -7.79
CA PRO A 88 0.75 -13.53 -7.61
C PRO A 88 -0.18 -14.37 -8.47
N GLU A 89 0.24 -14.73 -9.68
CA GLU A 89 -0.55 -15.55 -10.61
C GLU A 89 -0.70 -16.98 -10.08
N ARG A 90 0.39 -17.58 -9.56
CA ARG A 90 0.38 -18.89 -8.92
C ARG A 90 -0.52 -18.88 -7.69
N ALA A 91 -0.36 -17.89 -6.81
CA ALA A 91 -1.18 -17.73 -5.60
C ALA A 91 -2.67 -17.60 -5.93
N THR A 92 -3.00 -16.78 -6.93
CA THR A 92 -4.38 -16.59 -7.37
C THR A 92 -4.99 -17.87 -7.97
N ALA A 93 -4.25 -18.59 -8.81
CA ALA A 93 -4.69 -19.85 -9.38
C ALA A 93 -4.89 -20.91 -8.29
N PHE A 94 -3.96 -20.97 -7.32
CA PHE A 94 -4.05 -21.86 -6.17
C PHE A 94 -5.31 -21.59 -5.34
N LEU A 95 -5.58 -20.33 -4.98
CA LEU A 95 -6.79 -19.96 -4.21
C LEU A 95 -8.08 -20.29 -4.97
N ARG A 96 -8.12 -20.05 -6.29
CA ARG A 96 -9.30 -20.40 -7.13
C ARG A 96 -9.55 -21.90 -7.15
N THR A 97 -8.49 -22.71 -7.24
CA THR A 97 -8.60 -24.17 -7.16
C THR A 97 -9.12 -24.60 -5.79
N THR A 98 -8.58 -24.05 -4.72
CA THR A 98 -9.03 -24.32 -3.34
C THR A 98 -10.48 -23.87 -3.15
N ARG A 99 -10.86 -22.70 -3.69
CA ARG A 99 -12.25 -22.17 -3.64
C ARG A 99 -13.26 -23.15 -4.26
N GLY A 100 -12.89 -23.87 -5.33
CA GLY A 100 -13.73 -24.89 -5.97
C GLY A 100 -13.84 -26.18 -5.14
N ARG A 101 -13.05 -26.37 -4.09
CA ARG A 101 -13.07 -27.55 -3.22
C ARG A 101 -13.82 -27.36 -1.90
N VAL A 102 -13.91 -26.10 -1.43
CA VAL A 102 -14.63 -25.79 -0.20
C VAL A 102 -16.14 -25.75 -0.45
N THR A 103 -16.91 -26.24 0.49
CA THR A 103 -18.37 -26.38 0.41
C THR A 103 -19.08 -25.41 1.33
N SER A 104 -18.46 -25.00 2.44
CA SER A 104 -19.05 -24.06 3.38
C SER A 104 -19.00 -22.62 2.84
N ALA A 105 -20.07 -21.88 3.07
CA ALA A 105 -20.15 -20.48 2.64
C ALA A 105 -19.12 -19.59 3.36
N PRO A 106 -18.86 -19.72 4.67
CA PRO A 106 -17.80 -18.96 5.35
C PRO A 106 -16.40 -19.18 4.77
N ALA A 107 -15.99 -20.44 4.55
CA ALA A 107 -14.69 -20.75 3.95
C ALA A 107 -14.57 -20.14 2.54
N GLY A 108 -15.66 -20.23 1.76
CA GLY A 108 -15.74 -19.58 0.45
C GLY A 108 -15.54 -18.07 0.53
N ALA A 109 -16.22 -17.39 1.45
CA ALA A 109 -16.12 -15.96 1.66
C ALA A 109 -14.69 -15.54 2.06
N THR A 110 -14.03 -16.32 2.94
CA THR A 110 -12.64 -16.05 3.35
C THR A 110 -11.66 -16.14 2.18
N LEU A 111 -11.80 -17.16 1.31
CA LEU A 111 -10.98 -17.28 0.11
C LEU A 111 -11.24 -16.14 -0.89
N ASP A 112 -12.51 -15.74 -1.08
CA ASP A 112 -12.88 -14.63 -1.95
C ASP A 112 -12.35 -13.28 -1.42
N ALA A 113 -12.34 -13.07 -0.10
CA ALA A 113 -11.74 -11.90 0.54
C ALA A 113 -10.21 -11.82 0.34
N LEU A 114 -9.50 -12.95 0.47
CA LEU A 114 -8.07 -13.00 0.20
C LEU A 114 -7.76 -12.80 -1.30
N LEU A 115 -8.58 -13.35 -2.19
CA LEU A 115 -8.49 -13.08 -3.64
C LEU A 115 -8.71 -11.59 -3.95
N GLY A 116 -9.61 -10.91 -3.24
CA GLY A 116 -9.81 -9.46 -3.32
C GLY A 116 -8.57 -8.69 -2.87
N THR A 117 -7.96 -9.09 -1.77
CA THR A 117 -6.70 -8.51 -1.27
C THR A 117 -5.56 -8.70 -2.27
N PHE A 118 -5.47 -9.87 -2.91
CA PHE A 118 -4.47 -10.11 -3.97
C PHE A 118 -4.73 -9.25 -5.20
N ALA A 119 -5.99 -9.15 -5.65
CA ALA A 119 -6.37 -8.30 -6.78
C ALA A 119 -6.02 -6.83 -6.52
N MET A 120 -6.28 -6.30 -5.32
CA MET A 120 -5.88 -4.96 -4.91
C MET A 120 -4.36 -4.76 -5.05
N ASN A 121 -3.56 -5.62 -4.42
CA ASN A 121 -2.10 -5.50 -4.46
C ASN A 121 -1.52 -5.68 -5.86
N ALA A 122 -2.15 -6.51 -6.71
CA ALA A 122 -1.80 -6.69 -8.11
C ALA A 122 -2.26 -5.53 -9.02
N GLY A 123 -2.78 -4.45 -8.47
CA GLY A 123 -3.15 -3.24 -9.22
C GLY A 123 -4.50 -3.31 -9.92
N SER A 124 -5.42 -4.14 -9.44
CA SER A 124 -6.78 -4.29 -9.97
C SER A 124 -7.84 -3.92 -8.91
N PRO A 125 -7.92 -2.65 -8.47
CA PRO A 125 -8.83 -2.24 -7.40
C PRO A 125 -10.31 -2.45 -7.75
N GLN A 126 -10.72 -2.33 -9.02
CA GLN A 126 -12.10 -2.64 -9.44
C GLN A 126 -12.45 -4.10 -9.15
N ARG A 127 -11.54 -5.03 -9.51
CA ARG A 127 -11.75 -6.45 -9.23
C ARG A 127 -11.75 -6.75 -7.72
N ALA A 128 -10.90 -6.06 -6.96
CA ALA A 128 -10.89 -6.14 -5.50
C ALA A 128 -12.24 -5.68 -4.92
N MET A 129 -12.80 -4.58 -5.41
CA MET A 129 -14.10 -4.06 -4.99
C MET A 129 -15.25 -5.01 -5.32
N GLU A 130 -15.25 -5.65 -6.50
CA GLU A 130 -16.25 -6.66 -6.84
C GLU A 130 -16.29 -7.81 -5.84
N LEU A 131 -15.11 -8.37 -5.52
CA LEU A 131 -14.97 -9.45 -4.55
C LEU A 131 -15.33 -9.00 -3.13
N ALA A 132 -14.83 -7.84 -2.71
CA ALA A 132 -15.11 -7.29 -1.40
C ALA A 132 -16.62 -7.03 -1.20
N SER A 133 -17.30 -6.46 -2.20
CA SER A 133 -18.73 -6.20 -2.14
C SER A 133 -19.56 -7.48 -2.02
N GLN A 134 -19.18 -8.56 -2.72
CA GLN A 134 -19.81 -9.86 -2.60
C GLN A 134 -19.65 -10.44 -1.19
N VAL A 135 -18.43 -10.39 -0.63
CA VAL A 135 -18.14 -10.87 0.73
C VAL A 135 -18.91 -10.05 1.77
N LEU A 136 -18.89 -8.71 1.66
CA LEU A 136 -19.53 -7.81 2.62
C LEU A 136 -21.07 -7.85 2.59
N ALA A 137 -21.66 -8.33 1.48
CA ALA A 137 -23.09 -8.56 1.35
C ALA A 137 -23.52 -9.97 1.79
N SER A 138 -22.59 -10.91 1.99
CA SER A 138 -22.90 -12.28 2.37
C SER A 138 -23.24 -12.35 3.86
N PRO A 139 -24.40 -12.94 4.23
CA PRO A 139 -24.74 -13.17 5.64
C PRO A 139 -23.88 -14.26 6.29
N ASP A 140 -23.21 -15.07 5.49
CA ASP A 140 -22.40 -16.22 5.95
C ASP A 140 -20.91 -15.86 6.07
N ALA A 141 -20.51 -14.62 5.72
CA ALA A 141 -19.13 -14.18 5.85
C ALA A 141 -18.71 -14.11 7.33
N ASP A 142 -17.62 -14.78 7.68
CA ASP A 142 -17.05 -14.72 9.02
C ASP A 142 -16.29 -13.39 9.25
N GLN A 143 -15.85 -13.16 10.49
CA GLN A 143 -15.16 -11.93 10.86
C GLN A 143 -13.84 -11.77 10.11
N GLN A 144 -13.15 -12.86 9.79
CA GLN A 144 -11.90 -12.80 9.04
C GLN A 144 -12.15 -12.33 7.58
N ALA A 145 -13.16 -12.90 6.93
CA ALA A 145 -13.55 -12.50 5.58
C ALA A 145 -14.00 -11.03 5.54
N ILE A 146 -14.84 -10.62 6.49
CA ILE A 146 -15.31 -9.23 6.62
C ILE A 146 -14.14 -8.28 6.82
N GLY A 147 -13.21 -8.60 7.73
CA GLY A 147 -12.04 -7.76 8.01
C GLY A 147 -11.16 -7.54 6.78
N TRP A 148 -10.86 -8.60 6.04
CA TRP A 148 -10.07 -8.52 4.80
C TRP A 148 -10.78 -7.75 3.70
N ALA A 149 -12.04 -8.07 3.45
CA ALA A 149 -12.83 -7.43 2.41
C ALA A 149 -13.04 -5.93 2.69
N ALA A 150 -13.38 -5.57 3.92
CA ALA A 150 -13.62 -4.19 4.32
C ALA A 150 -12.32 -3.34 4.27
N ALA A 151 -11.18 -3.89 4.74
CA ALA A 151 -9.91 -3.20 4.67
C ALA A 151 -9.45 -2.95 3.22
N ALA A 152 -9.57 -3.97 2.36
CA ALA A 152 -9.25 -3.83 0.94
C ALA A 152 -10.17 -2.83 0.25
N ALA A 153 -11.48 -2.87 0.54
CA ALA A 153 -12.45 -1.94 -0.03
C ALA A 153 -12.20 -0.49 0.41
N ALA A 154 -11.86 -0.25 1.68
CA ALA A 154 -11.53 1.09 2.18
C ALA A 154 -10.35 1.71 1.40
N LEU A 155 -9.27 0.95 1.21
CA LEU A 155 -8.12 1.43 0.45
C LEU A 155 -8.44 1.61 -1.04
N CYS A 156 -9.14 0.66 -1.66
CA CYS A 156 -9.54 0.77 -3.06
C CYS A 156 -10.42 1.99 -3.30
N ASN A 157 -11.48 2.19 -2.51
CA ASN A 157 -12.36 3.36 -2.62
C ASN A 157 -11.59 4.67 -2.51
N ALA A 158 -10.71 4.80 -1.53
CA ALA A 158 -9.89 6.01 -1.36
C ALA A 158 -9.01 6.28 -2.60
N ARG A 159 -8.34 5.27 -3.14
CA ARG A 159 -7.49 5.42 -4.32
C ARG A 159 -8.28 5.67 -5.60
N MET A 160 -9.50 5.13 -5.68
CA MET A 160 -10.44 5.35 -6.79
C MET A 160 -11.16 6.72 -6.71
N GLY A 161 -11.06 7.44 -5.59
CA GLY A 161 -11.69 8.75 -5.42
C GLY A 161 -13.14 8.70 -4.90
N THR A 162 -13.57 7.56 -4.39
CA THR A 162 -14.88 7.35 -3.74
C THR A 162 -14.70 7.38 -2.22
N PHE A 163 -14.78 8.57 -1.61
CA PHE A 163 -14.39 8.77 -0.21
C PHE A 163 -15.50 8.51 0.80
N ALA A 164 -16.78 8.56 0.38
CA ALA A 164 -17.94 8.55 1.28
C ALA A 164 -17.99 7.34 2.22
N ASP A 165 -17.63 6.16 1.73
CA ASP A 165 -17.77 4.89 2.46
C ASP A 165 -16.47 4.45 3.16
N VAL A 166 -15.36 5.21 3.02
CA VAL A 166 -14.04 4.79 3.49
C VAL A 166 -14.02 4.61 5.01
N ASP A 167 -14.58 5.56 5.77
CA ASP A 167 -14.61 5.48 7.24
C ASP A 167 -15.54 4.37 7.73
N GLU A 168 -16.70 4.15 7.08
CA GLU A 168 -17.59 3.03 7.41
C GLU A 168 -16.90 1.69 7.18
N LEU A 169 -16.26 1.51 6.02
CA LEU A 169 -15.51 0.29 5.68
C LEU A 169 -14.34 0.05 6.66
N ALA A 170 -13.60 1.09 7.01
CA ALA A 170 -12.54 1.00 8.01
C ALA A 170 -13.11 0.59 9.38
N GLY A 171 -14.24 1.18 9.79
CA GLY A 171 -14.96 0.80 11.01
C GLY A 171 -15.42 -0.66 11.01
N ARG A 172 -15.95 -1.16 9.89
CA ARG A 172 -16.31 -2.58 9.71
C ARG A 172 -15.10 -3.50 9.85
N ALA A 173 -13.97 -3.12 9.26
CA ALA A 173 -12.74 -3.88 9.39
C ALA A 173 -12.25 -3.92 10.83
N ILE A 174 -12.31 -2.80 11.58
CA ILE A 174 -11.96 -2.73 13.00
C ILE A 174 -12.89 -3.61 13.83
N ALA A 175 -14.19 -3.52 13.64
CA ALA A 175 -15.18 -4.31 14.35
C ALA A 175 -15.02 -5.83 14.12
N ALA A 176 -14.52 -6.21 12.96
CA ALA A 176 -14.19 -7.59 12.60
C ALA A 176 -12.87 -8.10 13.22
N GLY A 177 -12.19 -7.29 14.06
CA GLY A 177 -10.99 -7.68 14.79
C GLY A 177 -9.69 -7.56 14.00
N HIS A 178 -9.68 -6.91 12.84
CA HIS A 178 -8.48 -6.67 12.00
C HIS A 178 -7.39 -7.74 12.14
N PRO A 179 -7.40 -8.81 11.40
CA PRO A 179 -6.32 -9.79 11.49
C PRO A 179 -5.01 -9.15 11.00
N GLY A 180 -4.08 -8.93 11.94
CA GLY A 180 -2.72 -8.47 11.66
C GLY A 180 -2.62 -7.09 11.00
N LEU A 181 -1.98 -7.02 9.83
CA LEU A 181 -1.61 -5.76 9.17
C LEU A 181 -2.75 -5.04 8.45
N LEU A 182 -3.95 -5.58 8.41
CA LEU A 182 -5.09 -5.00 7.69
C LEU A 182 -5.58 -3.67 8.26
N ARG A 183 -5.34 -3.42 9.56
CA ARG A 183 -5.58 -2.11 10.17
C ARG A 183 -4.86 -0.98 9.41
N PHE A 184 -3.64 -1.23 8.95
CA PHE A 184 -2.86 -0.25 8.20
C PHE A 184 -3.34 -0.14 6.75
N THR A 185 -3.94 -1.19 6.19
CA THR A 185 -4.57 -1.13 4.87
C THR A 185 -5.78 -0.21 4.89
N SER A 186 -6.71 -0.39 5.83
CA SER A 186 -7.85 0.52 6.00
C SER A 186 -7.41 1.92 6.42
N GLY A 187 -6.43 2.04 7.32
CA GLY A 187 -5.84 3.32 7.74
C GLY A 187 -5.21 4.09 6.59
N PHE A 188 -4.56 3.40 5.64
CA PHE A 188 -4.05 4.04 4.42
C PHE A 188 -5.19 4.57 3.54
N GLY A 189 -6.30 3.82 3.45
CA GLY A 189 -7.51 4.33 2.80
C GLY A 189 -8.02 5.62 3.46
N GLN A 190 -8.13 5.61 4.79
CA GLN A 190 -8.61 6.77 5.55
C GLN A 190 -7.67 7.98 5.41
N THR A 191 -6.35 7.82 5.58
CA THR A 191 -5.40 8.92 5.41
C THR A 191 -5.40 9.47 3.99
N THR A 192 -5.51 8.59 2.97
CA THR A 192 -5.65 9.00 1.56
C THR A 192 -6.93 9.81 1.34
N ALA A 193 -8.08 9.36 1.87
CA ALA A 193 -9.36 10.06 1.74
C ALA A 193 -9.31 11.44 2.41
N LEU A 194 -8.73 11.55 3.61
CA LEU A 194 -8.55 12.80 4.34
C LEU A 194 -7.66 13.79 3.58
N VAL A 195 -6.51 13.32 3.06
CA VAL A 195 -5.62 14.15 2.21
C VAL A 195 -6.38 14.66 0.99
N MET A 196 -7.12 13.81 0.30
CA MET A 196 -7.86 14.17 -0.91
C MET A 196 -9.10 15.02 -0.65
N SER A 197 -9.56 15.08 0.60
CA SER A 197 -10.61 15.99 1.06
C SER A 197 -10.06 17.33 1.57
N GLY A 198 -8.74 17.51 1.63
CA GLY A 198 -8.09 18.72 2.14
C GLY A 198 -7.98 18.77 3.67
N GLU A 199 -8.18 17.64 4.36
CA GLU A 199 -8.20 17.54 5.83
C GLU A 199 -6.85 17.02 6.37
N LEU A 200 -5.76 17.72 6.03
CA LEU A 200 -4.40 17.22 6.28
C LEU A 200 -4.05 17.09 7.76
N ASP A 201 -4.60 17.95 8.62
CA ASP A 201 -4.35 17.84 10.08
C ASP A 201 -5.00 16.58 10.66
N ARG A 202 -6.19 16.22 10.20
CA ARG A 202 -6.85 14.96 10.58
C ARG A 202 -6.10 13.74 10.03
N ALA A 203 -5.60 13.85 8.79
CA ALA A 203 -4.81 12.78 8.18
C ALA A 203 -3.53 12.52 9.00
N GLU A 204 -2.83 13.57 9.43
CA GLU A 204 -1.63 13.45 10.27
C GLU A 204 -1.95 12.89 11.65
N SER A 205 -3.01 13.36 12.31
CA SER A 205 -3.45 12.83 13.61
C SER A 205 -3.73 11.34 13.54
N LEU A 206 -4.50 10.89 12.53
CA LEU A 206 -4.81 9.48 12.33
C LEU A 206 -3.53 8.65 12.04
N ALA A 207 -2.63 9.17 11.22
CA ALA A 207 -1.37 8.46 10.92
C ALA A 207 -0.50 8.29 12.18
N ARG A 208 -0.44 9.31 13.07
CA ARG A 208 0.24 9.21 14.38
C ARG A 208 -0.42 8.21 15.30
N GLU A 209 -1.75 8.20 15.38
CA GLU A 209 -2.50 7.19 16.15
C GLU A 209 -2.21 5.76 15.68
N LEU A 210 -2.03 5.55 14.37
CA LEU A 210 -1.65 4.25 13.81
C LEU A 210 -0.23 3.85 14.21
N VAL A 211 0.72 4.79 14.25
CA VAL A 211 2.08 4.56 14.74
C VAL A 211 2.05 4.16 16.22
N ASP A 212 1.36 4.95 17.06
CA ASP A 212 1.29 4.73 18.51
C ASP A 212 0.62 3.39 18.83
N ALA A 213 -0.45 3.05 18.11
CA ALA A 213 -1.15 1.79 18.30
C ALA A 213 -0.33 0.55 17.94
N ALA A 214 0.73 0.69 17.15
CA ALA A 214 1.64 -0.39 16.78
C ALA A 214 2.66 -0.73 17.89
N GLN A 215 2.86 0.12 18.92
CA GLN A 215 3.71 -0.13 20.08
C GLN A 215 5.11 -0.66 19.75
N GLU A 216 5.78 -0.10 18.75
CA GLU A 216 7.09 -0.54 18.25
C GLU A 216 7.17 -1.98 17.70
N GLN A 217 6.04 -2.68 17.62
CA GLN A 217 5.99 -4.04 17.05
C GLN A 217 6.20 -3.98 15.53
N GLN A 218 7.24 -4.66 15.06
CA GLN A 218 7.50 -4.79 13.64
C GLN A 218 6.71 -5.97 13.03
N PRO A 219 6.24 -5.84 11.78
CA PRO A 219 6.38 -4.70 10.84
C PRO A 219 5.32 -3.60 11.01
N SER A 220 4.40 -3.73 11.94
CA SER A 220 3.26 -2.82 12.14
C SER A 220 3.70 -1.37 12.35
N HIS A 221 4.69 -1.14 13.22
CA HIS A 221 5.23 0.18 13.50
C HIS A 221 5.82 0.84 12.24
N ALA A 222 6.60 0.09 11.47
CA ALA A 222 7.18 0.58 10.23
C ALA A 222 6.13 0.93 9.16
N ILE A 223 5.01 0.19 9.10
CA ILE A 223 3.91 0.52 8.19
C ILE A 223 3.20 1.79 8.67
N GLY A 224 2.94 1.94 9.97
CA GLY A 224 2.41 3.18 10.54
C GLY A 224 3.29 4.38 10.21
N GLN A 225 4.60 4.26 10.40
CA GLN A 225 5.57 5.28 10.01
C GLN A 225 5.52 5.62 8.52
N LEU A 226 5.36 4.61 7.65
CA LEU A 226 5.21 4.83 6.21
C LEU A 226 3.96 5.66 5.89
N LEU A 227 2.83 5.38 6.53
CA LEU A 227 1.59 6.15 6.34
C LEU A 227 1.74 7.60 6.84
N LEU A 228 2.40 7.80 7.99
CA LEU A 228 2.72 9.14 8.49
C LEU A 228 3.60 9.90 7.50
N ALA A 229 4.62 9.24 6.95
CA ALA A 229 5.50 9.88 5.98
C ALA A 229 4.79 10.26 4.66
N ASP A 230 3.82 9.47 4.16
CA ASP A 230 3.01 9.85 3.00
C ASP A 230 2.20 11.13 3.26
N VAL A 231 1.65 11.28 4.46
CA VAL A 231 0.95 12.52 4.86
C VAL A 231 1.92 13.70 4.98
N LEU A 232 3.10 13.50 5.58
CA LEU A 232 4.13 14.54 5.68
C LEU A 232 4.61 15.02 4.29
N ILE A 233 4.78 14.11 3.34
CA ILE A 233 5.09 14.45 1.95
C ILE A 233 3.95 15.28 1.32
N ALA A 234 2.70 14.87 1.53
CA ALA A 234 1.55 15.63 1.02
C ALA A 234 1.48 17.06 1.60
N ARG A 235 1.88 17.23 2.86
CA ARG A 235 2.01 18.54 3.51
C ARG A 235 3.20 19.37 2.98
N GLY A 236 4.22 18.72 2.44
CA GLY A 236 5.49 19.36 2.08
C GLY A 236 6.51 19.38 3.23
N ASP A 237 6.29 18.61 4.29
CA ASP A 237 7.21 18.45 5.42
C ASP A 237 8.28 17.39 5.11
N ILE A 238 8.99 17.62 4.01
CA ILE A 238 9.88 16.62 3.41
C ILE A 238 11.03 16.25 4.35
N ASP A 239 11.65 17.24 5.02
CA ASP A 239 12.74 16.98 5.99
C ASP A 239 12.29 16.06 7.13
N ALA A 240 11.06 16.23 7.62
CA ALA A 240 10.52 15.39 8.68
C ALA A 240 10.18 13.98 8.19
N SER A 241 9.83 13.81 6.92
CA SER A 241 9.46 12.50 6.36
C SER A 241 10.67 11.56 6.16
N VAL A 242 11.87 12.12 5.88
CA VAL A 242 13.04 11.31 5.52
C VAL A 242 13.49 10.36 6.64
N PRO A 243 13.75 10.78 7.89
CA PRO A 243 14.18 9.86 8.94
C PRO A 243 13.14 8.77 9.23
N VAL A 244 11.86 9.12 9.14
CA VAL A 244 10.75 8.16 9.33
C VAL A 244 10.75 7.11 8.22
N LEU A 245 10.95 7.53 6.96
CA LEU A 245 11.03 6.62 5.81
C LEU A 245 12.30 5.76 5.82
N GLU A 246 13.44 6.31 6.24
CA GLU A 246 14.69 5.55 6.36
C GLU A 246 14.52 4.38 7.35
N ALA A 247 13.91 4.63 8.51
CA ALA A 247 13.62 3.59 9.50
C ALA A 247 12.61 2.56 8.96
N ALA A 248 11.50 3.03 8.40
CA ALA A 248 10.45 2.16 7.85
C ALA A 248 10.97 1.28 6.71
N ALA A 249 11.74 1.84 5.78
CA ALA A 249 12.26 1.11 4.62
C ALA A 249 13.24 0.00 5.03
N VAL A 250 14.06 0.22 6.06
CA VAL A 250 14.96 -0.81 6.60
C VAL A 250 14.17 -1.92 7.28
N ALA A 251 13.20 -1.59 8.12
CA ALA A 251 12.38 -2.58 8.82
C ALA A 251 11.49 -3.41 7.88
N LEU A 252 10.98 -2.80 6.79
CA LEU A 252 10.12 -3.48 5.82
C LEU A 252 10.89 -4.27 4.75
N ALA A 253 12.19 -4.04 4.57
CA ALA A 253 12.99 -4.69 3.54
C ALA A 253 12.96 -6.22 3.56
N PRO A 254 13.01 -6.91 4.72
CA PRO A 254 12.98 -8.37 4.80
C PRO A 254 11.57 -8.97 4.71
N THR A 255 10.51 -8.17 4.85
CA THR A 255 9.15 -8.68 5.08
C THR A 255 8.48 -9.31 3.86
N GLY A 256 8.97 -9.05 2.65
CA GLY A 256 8.32 -9.50 1.41
C GLY A 256 7.04 -8.76 1.04
N TYR A 257 6.41 -8.01 1.95
CA TYR A 257 5.17 -7.28 1.70
C TYR A 257 5.33 -6.12 0.71
N SER A 258 4.22 -5.72 0.09
CA SER A 258 4.15 -4.60 -0.87
C SER A 258 4.53 -3.24 -0.26
N TRP A 259 4.48 -3.11 1.07
CA TRP A 259 4.87 -1.92 1.82
C TRP A 259 6.36 -1.59 1.70
N GLY A 260 7.23 -2.60 1.60
CA GLY A 260 8.67 -2.40 1.46
C GLY A 260 9.04 -1.61 0.19
N PRO A 261 8.62 -2.04 -1.02
CA PRO A 261 8.79 -1.25 -2.24
C PRO A 261 8.24 0.17 -2.13
N LEU A 262 7.03 0.35 -1.56
CA LEU A 262 6.44 1.68 -1.37
C LEU A 262 7.32 2.59 -0.49
N ALA A 263 7.86 2.06 0.61
CA ALA A 263 8.77 2.83 1.47
C ALA A 263 9.99 3.36 0.72
N TRP A 264 10.60 2.54 -0.15
CA TRP A 264 11.72 2.96 -0.99
C TRP A 264 11.31 3.99 -2.05
N MET A 265 10.09 3.88 -2.62
CA MET A 265 9.54 4.85 -3.59
C MET A 265 9.36 6.23 -2.94
N LEU A 266 8.70 6.29 -1.79
CA LEU A 266 8.46 7.54 -1.08
C LEU A 266 9.78 8.15 -0.57
N LEU A 267 10.72 7.32 -0.08
CA LEU A 267 12.04 7.81 0.34
C LEU A 267 12.83 8.39 -0.84
N ALA A 268 12.80 7.75 -2.01
CA ALA A 268 13.44 8.27 -3.21
C ALA A 268 12.85 9.63 -3.61
N GLN A 269 11.52 9.76 -3.57
CA GLN A 269 10.80 11.00 -3.85
C GLN A 269 11.18 12.11 -2.86
N ALA A 270 11.17 11.83 -1.56
CA ALA A 270 11.50 12.80 -0.52
C ALA A 270 12.95 13.29 -0.65
N LEU A 271 13.91 12.37 -0.81
CA LEU A 271 15.32 12.71 -0.99
C LEU A 271 15.57 13.54 -2.25
N ALA A 272 14.86 13.25 -3.33
CA ALA A 272 14.93 14.02 -4.58
C ALA A 272 14.44 15.46 -4.39
N GLN A 273 13.32 15.65 -3.68
CA GLN A 273 12.80 17.00 -3.38
C GLN A 273 13.77 17.81 -2.51
N LEU A 274 14.57 17.18 -1.65
CA LEU A 274 15.64 17.82 -0.88
C LEU A 274 16.94 18.03 -1.67
N GLY A 275 16.98 17.68 -2.95
CA GLY A 275 18.19 17.79 -3.78
C GLY A 275 19.27 16.75 -3.46
N ARG A 276 18.99 15.71 -2.66
CA ARG A 276 19.91 14.62 -2.33
C ARG A 276 19.98 13.61 -3.49
N VAL A 277 20.48 14.07 -4.65
CA VAL A 277 20.41 13.37 -5.96
C VAL A 277 20.96 11.94 -5.90
N SER A 278 22.14 11.74 -5.30
CA SER A 278 22.79 10.42 -5.21
C SER A 278 22.00 9.45 -4.34
N ASP A 279 21.46 9.93 -3.21
CA ASP A 279 20.69 9.13 -2.29
C ASP A 279 19.34 8.73 -2.92
N ALA A 280 18.65 9.69 -3.52
CA ALA A 280 17.42 9.45 -4.27
C ALA A 280 17.61 8.38 -5.35
N GLY A 281 18.70 8.47 -6.14
CA GLY A 281 19.01 7.48 -7.15
C GLY A 281 19.23 6.08 -6.61
N ARG A 282 19.91 5.95 -5.44
CA ARG A 282 20.09 4.65 -4.79
C ARG A 282 18.77 4.06 -4.26
N MET A 283 17.91 4.90 -3.68
CA MET A 283 16.60 4.45 -3.17
C MET A 283 15.66 4.07 -4.30
N LEU A 284 15.66 4.83 -5.39
CA LEU A 284 14.91 4.47 -6.60
C LEU A 284 15.34 3.11 -7.16
N ALA A 285 16.65 2.86 -7.28
CA ALA A 285 17.14 1.56 -7.76
C ALA A 285 16.70 0.40 -6.85
N ARG A 286 16.65 0.61 -5.52
CA ARG A 286 16.11 -0.37 -4.57
C ARG A 286 14.61 -0.59 -4.78
N ALA A 287 13.84 0.50 -4.93
CA ALA A 287 12.41 0.42 -5.22
C ALA A 287 12.14 -0.39 -6.49
N GLU A 288 12.86 -0.10 -7.58
CA GLU A 288 12.74 -0.82 -8.86
C GLU A 288 13.09 -2.30 -8.74
N SER A 289 14.13 -2.64 -7.99
CA SER A 289 14.55 -4.03 -7.80
C SER A 289 13.57 -4.87 -6.97
N LYS A 290 12.74 -4.23 -6.14
CA LYS A 290 11.79 -4.89 -5.23
C LYS A 290 10.34 -4.78 -5.68
N HIS A 291 10.04 -3.82 -6.57
CA HIS A 291 8.73 -3.70 -7.19
C HIS A 291 8.48 -4.85 -8.16
N GLY A 292 7.25 -5.37 -8.16
CA GLY A 292 6.83 -6.47 -9.01
C GLY A 292 5.32 -6.63 -8.99
N LEU A 293 4.83 -7.72 -9.56
CA LEU A 293 3.39 -7.97 -9.72
C LEU A 293 2.59 -7.86 -8.41
N LYS A 294 3.19 -8.24 -7.27
CA LYS A 294 2.57 -8.14 -5.94
C LYS A 294 2.40 -6.73 -5.40
N SER A 295 2.99 -5.73 -6.03
CA SER A 295 2.96 -4.33 -5.61
C SER A 295 2.51 -3.38 -6.71
N MET A 296 1.83 -3.89 -7.74
CA MET A 296 1.37 -3.09 -8.89
C MET A 296 0.36 -1.99 -8.49
N LEU A 297 -0.30 -2.12 -7.33
CA LEU A 297 -1.08 -1.03 -6.74
C LEU A 297 -0.27 0.27 -6.65
N PHE A 298 1.04 0.17 -6.40
CA PHE A 298 1.97 1.29 -6.19
C PHE A 298 2.82 1.63 -7.43
N ALA A 299 2.43 1.14 -8.61
CA ALA A 299 3.11 1.52 -9.86
C ALA A 299 3.11 3.04 -10.13
N PRO A 300 2.05 3.81 -9.78
CA PRO A 300 2.07 5.27 -9.89
C PRO A 300 3.14 5.92 -9.01
N GLU A 301 3.30 5.47 -7.77
CA GLU A 301 4.29 6.01 -6.82
C GLU A 301 5.71 5.73 -7.29
N LEU A 302 5.97 4.58 -7.93
CA LEU A 302 7.27 4.30 -8.54
C LEU A 302 7.57 5.29 -9.67
N ALA A 303 6.58 5.58 -10.52
CA ALA A 303 6.74 6.56 -11.60
C ALA A 303 6.95 7.98 -11.05
N LEU A 304 6.28 8.37 -9.93
CA LEU A 304 6.55 9.65 -9.24
C LEU A 304 7.95 9.71 -8.65
N ALA A 305 8.44 8.62 -8.06
CA ALA A 305 9.83 8.56 -7.58
C ALA A 305 10.84 8.77 -8.73
N ARG A 306 10.57 8.24 -9.92
CA ARG A 306 11.34 8.52 -11.13
C ARG A 306 11.26 9.99 -11.54
N ALA A 307 10.05 10.58 -11.49
CA ALA A 307 9.83 11.96 -11.87
C ALA A 307 10.65 12.91 -10.99
N TRP A 308 10.54 12.80 -9.69
CA TRP A 308 11.30 13.65 -8.76
C TRP A 308 12.82 13.40 -8.83
N THR A 309 13.25 12.13 -9.02
CA THR A 309 14.67 11.82 -9.20
C THR A 309 15.23 12.42 -10.50
N SER A 310 14.45 12.44 -11.59
CA SER A 310 14.84 13.12 -12.84
C SER A 310 14.91 14.63 -12.64
N ALA A 311 13.94 15.23 -11.96
CA ALA A 311 13.95 16.65 -11.62
C ALA A 311 15.20 17.05 -10.80
N ALA A 312 15.54 16.26 -9.78
CA ALA A 312 16.75 16.48 -8.98
C ALA A 312 18.04 16.41 -9.82
N ARG A 313 18.04 15.62 -10.89
CA ARG A 313 19.15 15.54 -11.87
C ARG A 313 19.11 16.67 -12.92
N ARG A 314 18.15 17.59 -12.82
CA ARG A 314 17.89 18.67 -13.79
C ARG A 314 17.46 18.16 -15.17
N ASP A 315 16.90 16.96 -15.23
CA ASP A 315 16.24 16.41 -16.43
C ASP A 315 14.75 16.76 -16.41
N GLY A 316 14.41 17.99 -16.79
CA GLY A 316 13.03 18.49 -16.82
C GLY A 316 12.11 17.67 -17.73
N PRO A 317 12.48 17.41 -19.00
CA PRO A 317 11.66 16.56 -19.88
C PRO A 317 11.43 15.16 -19.33
N GLY A 318 12.46 14.52 -18.76
CA GLY A 318 12.34 13.21 -18.14
C GLY A 318 11.42 13.24 -16.91
N ALA A 319 11.50 14.29 -16.09
CA ALA A 319 10.65 14.49 -14.93
C ALA A 319 9.16 14.59 -15.33
N ILE A 320 8.83 15.45 -16.30
CA ILE A 320 7.47 15.61 -16.82
C ILE A 320 6.94 14.30 -17.42
N ASN A 321 7.75 13.61 -18.22
CA ASN A 321 7.33 12.35 -18.83
C ASN A 321 7.04 11.26 -17.78
N ALA A 322 7.86 11.17 -16.75
CA ALA A 322 7.66 10.22 -15.65
C ALA A 322 6.42 10.58 -14.80
N ALA A 323 6.16 11.87 -14.52
CA ALA A 323 4.95 12.30 -13.82
C ALA A 323 3.67 12.00 -14.63
N ARG A 324 3.69 12.21 -15.94
CA ARG A 324 2.60 11.78 -16.84
C ARG A 324 2.41 10.26 -16.83
N GLU A 325 3.49 9.49 -16.77
CA GLU A 325 3.39 8.03 -16.68
C GLU A 325 2.79 7.60 -15.34
N ALA A 326 3.08 8.30 -14.25
CA ALA A 326 2.44 8.07 -12.96
C ALA A 326 0.90 8.26 -13.06
N ALA A 327 0.46 9.36 -13.65
CA ALA A 327 -0.97 9.61 -13.88
C ALA A 327 -1.62 8.54 -14.76
N ARG A 328 -0.97 8.14 -15.87
CA ARG A 328 -1.47 7.08 -16.74
C ARG A 328 -1.50 5.71 -16.04
N ALA A 329 -0.49 5.38 -15.23
CA ALA A 329 -0.47 4.14 -14.46
C ALA A 329 -1.64 4.10 -13.46
N ALA A 330 -1.91 5.22 -12.78
CA ALA A 330 -3.05 5.36 -11.90
C ALA A 330 -4.38 5.24 -12.67
N GLU A 331 -4.52 5.90 -13.81
CA GLU A 331 -5.72 5.85 -14.66
C GLU A 331 -6.00 4.43 -15.15
N ARG A 332 -4.98 3.71 -15.66
CA ARG A 332 -5.11 2.29 -16.06
C ARG A 332 -5.53 1.39 -14.89
N GLY A 333 -5.07 1.68 -13.68
CA GLY A 333 -5.47 0.98 -12.47
C GLY A 333 -6.79 1.48 -11.86
N GLY A 334 -7.50 2.43 -12.50
CA GLY A 334 -8.75 3.00 -11.98
C GLY A 334 -8.57 3.84 -10.70
N GLN A 335 -7.35 4.34 -10.44
CA GLN A 335 -6.97 5.03 -9.21
C GLN A 335 -7.04 6.56 -9.41
N SER A 336 -8.24 7.09 -9.62
CA SER A 336 -8.44 8.50 -10.01
C SER A 336 -7.87 9.51 -9.00
N ALA A 337 -7.96 9.24 -7.71
CA ALA A 337 -7.37 10.11 -6.67
C ALA A 337 -5.84 10.15 -6.76
N VAL A 338 -5.22 9.00 -7.02
CA VAL A 338 -3.76 8.91 -7.22
C VAL A 338 -3.34 9.61 -8.51
N ALA A 339 -4.14 9.51 -9.58
CA ALA A 339 -3.88 10.23 -10.83
C ALA A 339 -3.89 11.75 -10.62
N VAL A 340 -4.83 12.27 -9.83
CA VAL A 340 -4.86 13.71 -9.48
C VAL A 340 -3.61 14.13 -8.72
N ARG A 341 -3.17 13.35 -7.71
CA ARG A 341 -1.91 13.64 -6.98
C ARG A 341 -0.71 13.67 -7.93
N ALA A 342 -0.62 12.70 -8.85
CA ALA A 342 0.44 12.67 -9.85
C ALA A 342 0.41 13.85 -10.81
N LEU A 343 -0.77 14.35 -11.16
CA LEU A 343 -0.91 15.53 -12.04
C LEU A 343 -0.61 16.84 -11.31
N ILE A 344 -0.86 16.95 -10.01
CA ILE A 344 -0.35 18.08 -9.22
C ILE A 344 1.18 18.11 -9.28
N ASP A 345 1.84 16.97 -9.07
CA ASP A 345 3.29 16.89 -9.17
C ASP A 345 3.78 17.19 -10.62
N ALA A 346 3.02 16.80 -11.65
CA ALA A 346 3.34 17.16 -13.03
C ALA A 346 3.34 18.68 -13.25
N VAL A 347 2.35 19.42 -12.69
CA VAL A 347 2.31 20.89 -12.73
C VAL A 347 3.50 21.50 -12.00
N ARG A 348 3.82 21.00 -10.79
CA ARG A 348 4.99 21.44 -10.01
C ARG A 348 6.29 21.25 -10.80
N LEU A 349 6.37 20.20 -11.61
CA LEU A 349 7.52 19.87 -12.47
C LEU A 349 7.49 20.57 -13.83
N GLY A 350 6.48 21.41 -14.11
CA GLY A 350 6.42 22.24 -15.30
C GLY A 350 5.58 21.69 -16.46
N ASP A 351 4.69 20.74 -16.21
CA ASP A 351 3.81 20.20 -17.25
C ASP A 351 2.64 21.13 -17.58
N ILE A 352 2.73 21.81 -18.74
CA ILE A 352 1.68 22.69 -19.25
C ILE A 352 0.43 21.96 -19.77
N ARG A 353 0.46 20.63 -19.87
CA ARG A 353 -0.66 19.82 -20.37
C ARG A 353 -1.46 19.13 -19.26
N ALA A 354 -1.07 19.30 -18.00
CA ALA A 354 -1.71 18.62 -16.89
C ALA A 354 -3.21 18.92 -16.78
N ALA A 355 -3.64 20.14 -17.14
CA ALA A 355 -5.05 20.54 -17.14
C ALA A 355 -5.93 19.62 -18.01
N GLU A 356 -5.48 19.29 -19.24
CA GLU A 356 -6.19 18.40 -20.16
C GLU A 356 -6.45 17.00 -19.53
N PHE A 357 -5.46 16.50 -18.79
CA PHE A 357 -5.56 15.20 -18.15
C PHE A 357 -6.49 15.22 -16.92
N ILE A 358 -6.42 16.28 -16.10
CA ILE A 358 -7.30 16.43 -14.93
C ILE A 358 -8.77 16.60 -15.37
N GLU A 359 -9.04 17.39 -16.40
CA GLU A 359 -10.38 17.56 -16.97
C GLU A 359 -10.97 16.22 -17.45
N ARG A 360 -10.16 15.41 -18.13
CA ARG A 360 -10.58 14.09 -18.62
C ARG A 360 -10.91 13.12 -17.47
N LEU A 361 -10.21 13.20 -16.34
CA LEU A 361 -10.47 12.37 -15.20
C LEU A 361 -11.83 12.67 -14.54
N GLY A 362 -12.35 13.87 -14.67
CA GLY A 362 -13.68 14.26 -14.16
C GLY A 362 -13.82 14.16 -12.64
N VAL A 363 -12.75 14.43 -11.88
CA VAL A 363 -12.73 14.29 -10.42
C VAL A 363 -13.27 15.53 -9.75
N ASP A 364 -14.43 15.43 -9.09
CA ASP A 364 -15.16 16.55 -8.47
C ASP A 364 -14.75 16.84 -6.99
N GLY A 365 -13.77 16.13 -6.43
CA GLY A 365 -13.30 16.33 -5.06
C GLY A 365 -12.60 17.68 -4.83
N VAL A 366 -12.42 18.07 -3.56
CA VAL A 366 -11.76 19.31 -3.18
C VAL A 366 -10.41 19.46 -3.89
N ILE A 367 -9.53 18.48 -3.70
CA ILE A 367 -8.19 18.48 -4.32
C ILE A 367 -8.27 18.40 -5.84
N GLY A 368 -9.25 17.70 -6.42
CA GLY A 368 -9.43 17.62 -7.88
C GLY A 368 -9.69 18.99 -8.50
N ARG A 369 -10.60 19.78 -7.91
CA ARG A 369 -10.88 21.16 -8.37
C ARG A 369 -9.66 22.07 -8.21
N MET A 370 -9.02 22.04 -7.05
CA MET A 370 -7.81 22.84 -6.79
C MET A 370 -6.68 22.49 -7.76
N ALA A 371 -6.48 21.21 -8.05
CA ALA A 371 -5.50 20.73 -9.03
C ALA A 371 -5.79 21.26 -10.44
N LEU A 372 -7.08 21.29 -10.84
CA LEU A 372 -7.50 21.79 -12.14
C LEU A 372 -7.28 23.30 -12.26
N ASP A 373 -7.67 24.06 -11.23
CA ASP A 373 -7.46 25.52 -11.22
C ASP A 373 -5.97 25.86 -11.26
N TYR A 374 -5.14 25.18 -10.51
CA TYR A 374 -3.69 25.32 -10.53
C TYR A 374 -3.10 24.99 -11.92
N ALA A 375 -3.49 23.87 -12.51
CA ALA A 375 -3.00 23.46 -13.81
C ALA A 375 -3.42 24.43 -14.93
N ARG A 376 -4.65 24.95 -14.90
CA ARG A 376 -5.13 25.97 -15.85
C ARG A 376 -4.38 27.28 -15.71
N ALA A 377 -4.19 27.76 -14.49
CA ALA A 377 -3.42 28.97 -14.21
C ALA A 377 -1.98 28.85 -14.71
N PHE A 378 -1.36 27.68 -14.47
CA PHE A 378 0.01 27.39 -14.94
C PHE A 378 0.10 27.37 -16.48
N THR A 379 -0.82 26.68 -17.14
CA THR A 379 -0.87 26.59 -18.61
C THR A 379 -1.08 27.96 -19.25
N ALA A 380 -1.89 28.82 -18.64
CA ALA A 380 -2.17 30.17 -19.14
C ALA A 380 -1.07 31.21 -18.81
N GLY A 381 -0.10 30.86 -17.94
CA GLY A 381 0.85 31.84 -17.41
C GLY A 381 0.17 32.91 -16.53
N ASP A 382 -0.99 32.57 -15.91
CA ASP A 382 -1.78 33.50 -15.10
C ASP A 382 -1.18 33.62 -13.69
N ALA A 383 -0.36 34.67 -13.51
CA ALA A 383 0.25 34.95 -12.21
C ALA A 383 -0.75 35.15 -11.06
N SER A 384 -1.95 35.68 -11.35
CA SER A 384 -3.00 35.88 -10.35
C SER A 384 -3.63 34.55 -9.94
N GLY A 385 -3.96 33.71 -10.93
CA GLY A 385 -4.48 32.36 -10.70
C GLY A 385 -3.50 31.46 -9.97
N LEU A 386 -2.19 31.56 -10.30
CA LEU A 386 -1.14 30.84 -9.57
C LEU A 386 -1.01 31.28 -8.11
N ALA A 387 -1.09 32.60 -7.85
CA ALA A 387 -1.09 33.14 -6.49
C ALA A 387 -2.34 32.70 -5.69
N ALA A 388 -3.50 32.65 -6.33
CA ALA A 388 -4.72 32.13 -5.71
C ALA A 388 -4.60 30.65 -5.41
N SER A 389 -4.02 29.84 -6.32
CA SER A 389 -3.75 28.41 -6.08
C SER A 389 -2.77 28.20 -4.92
N SER A 390 -1.71 29.03 -4.86
CA SER A 390 -0.77 29.00 -3.72
C SER A 390 -1.48 29.21 -2.39
N ALA A 391 -2.34 30.25 -2.29
CA ALA A 391 -3.11 30.52 -1.08
C ALA A 391 -4.03 29.34 -0.75
N ALA A 392 -4.80 28.83 -1.71
CA ALA A 392 -5.73 27.73 -1.50
C ALA A 392 -5.05 26.46 -0.99
N PHE A 393 -3.92 26.06 -1.59
CA PHE A 393 -3.14 24.91 -1.11
C PHE A 393 -2.51 25.18 0.26
N GLY A 394 -2.09 26.41 0.55
CA GLY A 394 -1.58 26.82 1.85
C GLY A 394 -2.64 26.70 2.95
N ASP A 395 -3.88 27.13 2.68
CA ASP A 395 -5.01 27.12 3.63
C ASP A 395 -5.37 25.70 4.09
N ILE A 396 -5.22 24.69 3.21
CA ILE A 396 -5.46 23.28 3.56
C ILE A 396 -4.20 22.57 4.07
N GLY A 397 -3.05 23.26 4.16
CA GLY A 397 -1.81 22.72 4.69
C GLY A 397 -0.93 21.98 3.68
N MET A 398 -1.19 22.01 2.37
CA MET A 398 -0.32 21.49 1.31
C MET A 398 0.80 22.49 0.98
N ARG A 399 1.64 22.77 1.97
CA ARG A 399 2.67 23.84 1.93
C ARG A 399 3.67 23.67 0.78
N GLY A 400 4.06 22.43 0.45
CA GLY A 400 4.98 22.16 -0.65
C GLY A 400 4.42 22.59 -2.02
N VAL A 401 3.14 22.31 -2.27
CA VAL A 401 2.47 22.75 -3.51
C VAL A 401 2.27 24.26 -3.51
N ALA A 402 1.92 24.84 -2.35
CA ALA A 402 1.76 26.27 -2.21
C ALA A 402 3.05 27.06 -2.53
N VAL A 403 4.18 26.60 -2.05
CA VAL A 403 5.51 27.21 -2.33
C VAL A 403 5.84 27.16 -3.83
N ASP A 404 5.62 26.02 -4.47
CA ASP A 404 5.90 25.87 -5.90
C ASP A 404 4.98 26.76 -6.76
N ALA A 405 3.69 26.83 -6.42
CA ALA A 405 2.72 27.70 -7.10
C ALA A 405 3.07 29.18 -6.92
N ALA A 406 3.54 29.60 -5.74
CA ALA A 406 4.02 30.98 -5.50
C ALA A 406 5.23 31.32 -6.37
N ALA A 407 6.23 30.42 -6.43
CA ALA A 407 7.43 30.62 -7.26
C ALA A 407 7.08 30.72 -8.76
N GLN A 408 6.12 29.90 -9.21
CA GLN A 408 5.60 29.96 -10.59
C GLN A 408 4.85 31.27 -10.86
N ALA A 409 4.08 31.78 -9.87
CA ALA A 409 3.40 33.08 -9.97
C ALA A 409 4.40 34.24 -10.11
N GLU A 410 5.51 34.21 -9.38
CA GLU A 410 6.58 35.20 -9.49
C GLU A 410 7.24 35.16 -10.87
N SER A 411 7.55 33.95 -11.35
CA SER A 411 8.12 33.74 -12.68
C SER A 411 7.21 34.27 -13.80
N ALA A 412 5.89 34.07 -13.69
CA ALA A 412 4.90 34.56 -14.64
C ALA A 412 4.73 36.11 -14.66
N ARG A 413 5.08 36.80 -13.56
CA ARG A 413 5.08 38.27 -13.49
C ARG A 413 6.31 38.90 -14.13
N GLY A 414 7.43 38.14 -14.17
CA GLY A 414 8.72 38.65 -14.67
C GLY A 414 9.00 38.38 -16.15
N GLY A 415 8.20 37.53 -16.78
CA GLY A 415 8.28 37.20 -18.20
C GLY A 415 7.23 37.92 -19.01
#